data_27fb834259984e2b7a4c168d5967a3e0
#
_entry.id   27fb834259984e2b7a4c168d5967a3e0
#
_cell.length_a   1.000
_cell.length_b   1.000
_cell.length_c   1.000
_cell.angle_alpha   90.00
_cell.angle_beta   90.00
_cell.angle_gamma   90.00
#
_symmetry.space_group_name_H-M   'P 1'
#
loop_
_entity.id
_entity.type
_entity.pdbx_description
1 polymer ?
#
loop_
_entity_poly.entity_id
_entity_poly.type
_entity_poly.pdbx_seq_one_letter_code
_entity_poly.pdbx_strand_id
1 'polypeptide(L)'
;MGETFRQAMAYLHTWLGLVLGFVLMSCFFFGSLSVFDRELDRWSVPESRGAAQPLPSFDKVIAPMIAGVRPEPASLRQAAAEVIGPAPPGETLQATQVFVSMGHRDSMLNVFTTYDLPNKPKDPNLDHIHAFGHAIIDPRTGERLPPAMEERLHLGTGFFFPMHYALTLHWKGVGYWIVGAAGLAMLAALVSGVVMHRRIFREFFTFRPEKARLRSTLDLHNMAGVLALPFLFVITLSGIFIFAGIYLPSGDKLMHEWSEAQASAALASTGLAEEEAGRPAAPASVDAMVREAEARWAAEGVGGRVGTVEVVHLGDANAYVGISRDSVDRVANPETLYFSGATGRLVYVQPKAGVVEATYDFFYGLHFQFFKHWTLRWLLFASGLVGCACIATGFLFYVEKRKKKHAAAGASGAWVVDALAVTTVAGMLVATGAILLVNRLLPTTVPEHSLVQQLVFWGAWLGCLVHAFVRSRPVAAGQANPAWAEQCWAAAGLAVAAVIANWATTGDHLAATVAEGYWPVAGVDIVLLAGATVAAWTAWRLRQRASARRAAALASAYDLRAAE
;
A
#
# COMPACT_ATOMS: atom_id res chain seq x y z
N MET A 1 -18.90 19.74 -30.00
CA MET A 1 -17.50 19.98 -29.54
C MET A 1 -16.62 20.09 -30.75
N GLY A 2 -15.88 21.20 -30.89
CA GLY A 2 -15.03 21.49 -32.03
C GLY A 2 -13.85 20.51 -32.14
N GLU A 3 -13.31 20.36 -33.34
CA GLU A 3 -12.19 19.47 -33.65
C GLU A 3 -10.94 19.87 -32.85
N THR A 4 -10.72 21.17 -32.66
CA THR A 4 -9.64 21.76 -31.84
C THR A 4 -9.69 21.35 -30.37
N PHE A 5 -10.88 21.27 -29.75
CA PHE A 5 -11.03 20.86 -28.37
C PHE A 5 -10.67 19.36 -28.17
N ARG A 6 -11.10 18.51 -29.11
CA ARG A 6 -10.73 17.08 -29.07
C ARG A 6 -9.24 16.85 -29.26
N GLN A 7 -8.61 17.61 -30.13
CA GLN A 7 -7.16 17.57 -30.32
C GLN A 7 -6.42 18.00 -29.06
N ALA A 8 -6.90 19.04 -28.37
CA ALA A 8 -6.34 19.49 -27.09
C ALA A 8 -6.49 18.39 -26.01
N MET A 9 -7.66 17.72 -25.92
CA MET A 9 -7.86 16.59 -24.99
C MET A 9 -6.97 15.41 -25.32
N ALA A 10 -6.77 15.08 -26.59
CA ALA A 10 -5.85 14.01 -27.00
C ALA A 10 -4.38 14.34 -26.69
N TYR A 11 -4.00 15.62 -26.83
CA TYR A 11 -2.68 16.10 -26.45
C TYR A 11 -2.49 15.98 -24.93
N LEU A 12 -3.43 16.48 -24.13
CA LEU A 12 -3.41 16.42 -22.67
C LEU A 12 -3.31 14.98 -22.19
N HIS A 13 -4.20 14.10 -22.66
CA HIS A 13 -4.20 12.67 -22.32
C HIS A 13 -2.85 12.01 -22.62
N THR A 14 -2.27 12.29 -23.80
CA THR A 14 -1.00 11.69 -24.20
C THR A 14 0.13 12.12 -23.28
N TRP A 15 0.24 13.41 -22.98
CA TRP A 15 1.36 13.91 -22.19
C TRP A 15 1.23 13.60 -20.70
N LEU A 16 0.02 13.70 -20.11
CA LEU A 16 -0.20 13.28 -18.73
C LEU A 16 0.07 11.77 -18.56
N GLY A 17 -0.46 10.95 -19.49
CA GLY A 17 -0.23 9.52 -19.46
C GLY A 17 1.23 9.13 -19.69
N LEU A 18 1.99 9.92 -20.47
CA LEU A 18 3.39 9.62 -20.74
C LEU A 18 4.32 10.07 -19.59
N VAL A 19 4.12 11.26 -19.05
CA VAL A 19 5.02 11.83 -18.03
C VAL A 19 4.75 11.22 -16.65
N LEU A 20 3.49 11.17 -16.24
CA LEU A 20 3.11 10.69 -14.91
C LEU A 20 2.67 9.22 -14.90
N GLY A 21 2.49 8.60 -16.06
CA GLY A 21 2.12 7.19 -16.17
C GLY A 21 3.13 6.24 -15.55
N PHE A 22 4.42 6.59 -15.52
CA PHE A 22 5.45 5.79 -14.84
C PHE A 22 5.24 5.76 -13.31
N VAL A 23 4.89 6.90 -12.73
CA VAL A 23 4.53 7.00 -11.30
C VAL A 23 3.22 6.27 -11.05
N LEU A 24 2.21 6.51 -11.87
CA LEU A 24 0.90 5.85 -11.77
C LEU A 24 1.00 4.33 -11.85
N MET A 25 1.87 3.81 -12.73
CA MET A 25 2.10 2.38 -12.83
C MET A 25 2.60 1.79 -11.51
N SER A 26 3.55 2.47 -10.84
CA SER A 26 4.05 2.07 -9.52
C SER A 26 2.93 2.16 -8.46
N CYS A 27 2.18 3.27 -8.43
CA CYS A 27 1.08 3.44 -7.49
C CYS A 27 0.02 2.34 -7.65
N PHE A 28 -0.43 2.03 -8.87
CA PHE A 28 -1.43 0.99 -9.10
C PHE A 28 -0.91 -0.41 -8.82
N PHE A 29 0.33 -0.71 -9.17
CA PHE A 29 0.92 -2.00 -8.89
C PHE A 29 1.07 -2.25 -7.38
N PHE A 30 1.71 -1.33 -6.67
CA PHE A 30 1.89 -1.48 -5.22
C PHE A 30 0.57 -1.32 -4.46
N GLY A 31 -0.36 -0.47 -4.93
CA GLY A 31 -1.71 -0.40 -4.39
C GLY A 31 -2.48 -1.70 -4.56
N SER A 32 -2.31 -2.41 -5.68
CA SER A 32 -2.88 -3.75 -5.84
C SER A 32 -2.28 -4.75 -4.84
N LEU A 33 -0.97 -4.73 -4.63
CA LEU A 33 -0.32 -5.59 -3.63
C LEU A 33 -0.78 -5.25 -2.20
N SER A 34 -0.99 -3.96 -1.91
CA SER A 34 -1.44 -3.49 -0.59
C SER A 34 -2.86 -3.96 -0.22
N VAL A 35 -3.66 -4.42 -1.19
CA VAL A 35 -4.93 -5.12 -0.90
C VAL A 35 -4.69 -6.33 0.02
N PHE A 36 -3.52 -6.95 -0.10
CA PHE A 36 -3.09 -8.13 0.64
C PHE A 36 -1.85 -7.86 1.51
N ASP A 37 -1.74 -6.65 2.05
CA ASP A 37 -0.59 -6.22 2.87
C ASP A 37 -0.34 -7.13 4.07
N ARG A 38 -1.39 -7.50 4.81
CA ARG A 38 -1.27 -8.38 5.98
C ARG A 38 -0.89 -9.82 5.63
N GLU A 39 -1.35 -10.32 4.49
CA GLU A 39 -0.97 -11.62 3.96
C GLU A 39 0.51 -11.62 3.52
N LEU A 40 0.95 -10.52 2.91
CA LEU A 40 2.36 -10.31 2.54
C LEU A 40 3.27 -10.19 3.78
N ASP A 41 2.79 -9.53 4.85
CA ASP A 41 3.54 -9.46 6.11
C ASP A 41 3.70 -10.83 6.75
N ARG A 42 2.66 -11.66 6.79
CA ARG A 42 2.77 -13.04 7.28
C ARG A 42 3.70 -13.90 6.43
N TRP A 43 3.73 -13.66 5.13
CA TRP A 43 4.69 -14.32 4.25
C TRP A 43 6.11 -13.84 4.54
N SER A 44 6.32 -12.53 4.74
CA SER A 44 7.64 -11.90 4.91
C SER A 44 8.22 -12.07 6.31
N VAL A 45 7.38 -12.20 7.33
CA VAL A 45 7.78 -12.36 8.75
C VAL A 45 7.20 -13.68 9.28
N PRO A 46 7.91 -14.82 9.13
CA PRO A 46 7.40 -16.13 9.56
C PRO A 46 7.01 -16.20 11.02
N GLU A 47 7.67 -15.43 11.88
CA GLU A 47 7.40 -15.36 13.30
C GLU A 47 6.00 -14.79 13.59
N SER A 48 5.45 -13.98 12.67
CA SER A 48 4.09 -13.45 12.75
C SER A 48 3.03 -14.43 12.22
N ARG A 49 3.42 -15.62 11.74
CA ARG A 49 2.50 -16.66 11.27
C ARG A 49 1.77 -17.26 12.45
N GLY A 50 0.47 -17.14 12.46
CA GLY A 50 -0.38 -17.73 13.48
C GLY A 50 -1.82 -17.82 12.98
N ALA A 51 -2.57 -18.79 13.47
CA ALA A 51 -4.02 -18.82 13.31
C ALA A 51 -4.62 -17.65 14.09
N ALA A 52 -5.80 -17.17 13.68
CA ALA A 52 -6.55 -16.21 14.48
C ALA A 52 -6.75 -16.76 15.90
N GLN A 53 -6.18 -16.04 16.87
CA GLN A 53 -6.19 -16.46 18.27
C GLN A 53 -7.26 -15.68 19.04
N PRO A 54 -7.74 -16.21 20.19
CA PRO A 54 -8.49 -15.41 21.12
C PRO A 54 -7.67 -14.17 21.50
N LEU A 55 -8.36 -13.06 21.70
CA LEU A 55 -7.73 -11.84 22.17
C LEU A 55 -7.09 -12.06 23.54
N PRO A 56 -5.90 -11.56 23.80
CA PRO A 56 -5.27 -11.65 25.12
C PRO A 56 -6.01 -10.76 26.11
N SER A 57 -5.64 -10.87 27.37
CA SER A 57 -6.06 -9.92 28.39
C SER A 57 -5.43 -8.54 28.10
N PHE A 58 -6.27 -7.55 27.82
CA PHE A 58 -5.83 -6.15 27.67
C PHE A 58 -5.25 -5.60 28.96
N ASP A 59 -5.78 -6.01 30.12
CA ASP A 59 -5.24 -5.63 31.42
C ASP A 59 -3.77 -6.05 31.57
N LYS A 60 -3.41 -7.26 31.10
CA LYS A 60 -2.03 -7.74 31.12
C LYS A 60 -1.13 -6.99 30.13
N VAL A 61 -1.67 -6.60 28.98
CA VAL A 61 -0.92 -5.84 27.96
C VAL A 61 -0.63 -4.42 28.41
N ILE A 62 -1.59 -3.78 29.08
CA ILE A 62 -1.52 -2.36 29.49
C ILE A 62 -0.80 -2.18 30.84
N ALA A 63 -0.93 -3.14 31.76
CA ALA A 63 -0.35 -3.04 33.10
C ALA A 63 1.15 -2.67 33.17
N PRO A 64 2.04 -3.23 32.30
CA PRO A 64 3.46 -2.83 32.31
C PRO A 64 3.68 -1.34 31.98
N MET A 65 2.77 -0.74 31.20
CA MET A 65 2.91 0.63 30.73
C MET A 65 2.54 1.66 31.81
N ILE A 66 1.64 1.27 32.74
CA ILE A 66 1.28 2.07 33.91
C ILE A 66 2.48 2.17 34.88
N ALA A 67 3.27 1.11 34.99
CA ALA A 67 4.44 1.07 35.88
C ALA A 67 5.63 1.92 35.36
N GLY A 68 5.51 2.46 34.17
CA GLY A 68 6.59 3.15 33.46
C GLY A 68 7.52 2.18 32.75
N VAL A 69 7.73 2.43 31.47
CA VAL A 69 8.58 1.60 30.61
C VAL A 69 9.79 2.41 30.20
N ARG A 70 10.95 1.77 30.13
CA ARG A 70 12.08 2.32 29.39
C ARG A 70 11.82 2.09 27.92
N PRO A 71 11.47 3.11 27.12
CA PRO A 71 11.34 2.92 25.71
C PRO A 71 12.70 2.54 25.12
N GLU A 72 12.73 1.57 24.23
CA GLU A 72 13.91 1.27 23.46
C GLU A 72 14.34 2.53 22.68
N PRO A 73 15.65 2.87 22.64
CA PRO A 73 16.13 4.06 21.92
C PRO A 73 15.69 4.13 20.46
N ALA A 74 15.54 2.98 19.81
CA ALA A 74 15.06 2.88 18.44
C ALA A 74 13.56 3.19 18.27
N SER A 75 12.76 3.11 19.34
CA SER A 75 11.32 3.42 19.30
C SER A 75 11.02 4.90 19.58
N LEU A 76 11.99 5.64 20.13
CA LEU A 76 11.92 7.08 20.31
C LEU A 76 12.24 7.75 18.97
N ARG A 77 11.23 8.01 18.16
CA ARG A 77 11.44 8.60 16.83
C ARG A 77 12.11 9.97 16.91
N GLN A 78 12.97 10.23 15.91
CA GLN A 78 13.82 11.40 15.68
C GLN A 78 13.20 12.78 15.97
N ALA A 79 11.87 12.93 15.81
CA ALA A 79 11.23 14.23 16.03
C ALA A 79 11.37 14.76 17.47
N ALA A 80 11.32 13.89 18.47
CA ALA A 80 11.52 14.29 19.87
C ALA A 80 13.01 14.58 20.16
N ALA A 81 13.92 13.81 19.57
CA ALA A 81 15.36 14.00 19.75
C ALA A 81 15.89 15.29 19.10
N GLU A 82 15.30 15.72 17.98
CA GLU A 82 15.68 16.97 17.29
C GLU A 82 15.27 18.23 18.04
N VAL A 83 14.16 18.19 18.80
CA VAL A 83 13.59 19.36 19.49
C VAL A 83 14.02 19.43 20.96
N ILE A 84 14.18 18.28 21.63
CA ILE A 84 14.38 18.23 23.11
C ILE A 84 15.77 17.72 23.47
N GLY A 85 16.53 17.26 22.49
CA GLY A 85 17.80 16.56 22.70
C GLY A 85 17.59 15.07 23.07
N PRO A 86 18.67 14.28 23.11
CA PRO A 86 18.57 12.86 23.44
C PRO A 86 18.03 12.70 24.86
N ALA A 87 17.01 11.84 25.03
CA ALA A 87 16.55 11.46 26.35
C ALA A 87 17.73 10.92 27.19
N PRO A 88 17.87 11.30 28.44
CA PRO A 88 18.94 10.81 29.28
C PRO A 88 18.95 9.28 29.32
N PRO A 89 20.09 8.62 29.13
CA PRO A 89 20.15 7.15 29.16
C PRO A 89 19.65 6.64 30.51
N GLY A 90 18.61 5.84 30.52
CA GLY A 90 18.10 5.15 31.68
C GLY A 90 16.89 5.78 32.37
N GLU A 91 16.32 6.84 31.85
CA GLU A 91 15.09 7.44 32.38
C GLU A 91 13.85 6.60 32.02
N THR A 92 12.98 6.39 33.01
CA THR A 92 11.70 5.70 32.81
C THR A 92 10.66 6.74 32.41
N LEU A 93 10.09 6.64 31.24
CA LEU A 93 9.01 7.52 30.79
C LEU A 93 7.65 6.95 31.22
N GLN A 94 6.76 7.82 31.66
CA GLN A 94 5.37 7.44 31.92
C GLN A 94 4.55 7.52 30.63
N ALA A 95 3.78 6.48 30.35
CA ALA A 95 2.86 6.46 29.25
C ALA A 95 1.62 7.27 29.61
N THR A 96 1.24 8.21 28.76
CA THR A 96 0.01 8.99 28.90
C THR A 96 -1.14 8.39 28.08
N GLN A 97 -0.81 7.74 26.97
CA GLN A 97 -1.78 7.11 26.09
C GLN A 97 -1.25 5.77 25.59
N VAL A 98 -2.15 4.78 25.52
CA VAL A 98 -1.88 3.47 24.93
C VAL A 98 -2.96 3.15 23.92
N PHE A 99 -2.58 2.82 22.72
CA PHE A 99 -3.47 2.38 21.66
C PHE A 99 -3.11 0.95 21.26
N VAL A 100 -4.05 0.03 21.46
CA VAL A 100 -3.92 -1.39 21.10
C VAL A 100 -4.81 -1.67 19.90
N SER A 101 -4.25 -2.22 18.85
CA SER A 101 -4.98 -2.58 17.62
C SER A 101 -4.73 -4.03 17.23
N MET A 102 -5.82 -4.74 16.94
CA MET A 102 -5.81 -6.07 16.36
C MET A 102 -7.03 -6.27 15.47
N GLY A 103 -6.90 -5.88 14.22
CA GLY A 103 -7.93 -6.15 13.21
C GLY A 103 -8.08 -7.65 12.94
N HIS A 104 -9.21 -8.04 12.31
CA HIS A 104 -9.48 -9.44 11.95
C HIS A 104 -8.45 -10.06 10.98
N ARG A 105 -7.66 -9.23 10.32
CA ARG A 105 -6.58 -9.64 9.41
C ARG A 105 -5.23 -9.74 10.10
N ASP A 106 -5.08 -9.17 11.29
CA ASP A 106 -3.82 -9.17 12.01
C ASP A 106 -3.65 -10.47 12.80
N SER A 107 -2.44 -11.00 12.82
CA SER A 107 -2.05 -12.18 13.63
C SER A 107 -1.44 -11.78 14.97
N MET A 108 -1.01 -10.53 15.09
CA MET A 108 -0.31 -9.96 16.24
C MET A 108 -1.03 -8.70 16.71
N LEU A 109 -0.88 -8.36 17.99
CA LEU A 109 -1.30 -7.06 18.49
C LEU A 109 -0.25 -6.01 18.19
N ASN A 110 -0.72 -4.87 17.70
CA ASN A 110 0.09 -3.66 17.60
C ASN A 110 -0.25 -2.76 18.79
N VAL A 111 0.75 -2.40 19.55
CA VAL A 111 0.63 -1.52 20.71
C VAL A 111 1.44 -0.26 20.46
N PHE A 112 0.76 0.86 20.39
CA PHE A 112 1.37 2.18 20.28
C PHE A 112 1.23 2.89 21.62
N THR A 113 2.31 3.51 22.07
CA THR A 113 2.36 4.18 23.36
C THR A 113 2.86 5.59 23.16
N THR A 114 2.17 6.55 23.75
CA THR A 114 2.60 7.95 23.82
C THR A 114 3.17 8.21 25.20
N TYR A 115 4.34 8.83 25.25
CA TYR A 115 5.04 9.18 26.48
C TYR A 115 5.20 10.67 26.61
N ASP A 116 4.99 11.19 27.80
CA ASP A 116 5.39 12.55 28.11
C ASP A 116 6.90 12.67 28.26
N LEU A 117 7.41 13.81 27.80
CA LEU A 117 8.82 14.15 27.88
C LEU A 117 9.04 15.05 29.07
N PRO A 118 9.73 14.59 30.13
CA PRO A 118 9.85 15.33 31.38
C PRO A 118 10.61 16.68 31.25
N ASN A 119 11.44 16.80 30.22
CA ASN A 119 12.22 18.01 29.93
C ASN A 119 11.64 18.88 28.81
N LYS A 120 10.38 18.64 28.43
CA LYS A 120 9.69 19.39 27.37
C LYS A 120 9.62 20.88 27.76
N PRO A 121 10.10 21.81 26.91
CA PRO A 121 9.93 23.23 27.15
C PRO A 121 8.44 23.59 27.30
N LYS A 122 8.10 24.45 28.23
CA LYS A 122 6.72 24.97 28.35
C LYS A 122 6.45 25.99 27.26
N ASP A 123 6.32 25.52 26.02
CA ASP A 123 5.95 26.29 24.84
C ASP A 123 4.69 25.67 24.26
N PRO A 124 3.57 26.40 24.17
CA PRO A 124 2.33 25.87 23.58
C PRO A 124 2.50 25.30 22.17
N ASN A 125 3.47 25.79 21.37
CA ASN A 125 3.75 25.25 20.06
C ASN A 125 4.42 23.86 20.08
N LEU A 126 4.90 23.43 21.24
CA LEU A 126 5.56 22.12 21.43
C LEU A 126 4.66 21.12 22.17
N ASP A 127 3.45 21.51 22.57
CA ASP A 127 2.54 20.63 23.34
C ASP A 127 2.16 19.36 22.60
N HIS A 128 2.15 19.39 21.26
CA HIS A 128 1.91 18.23 20.43
C HIS A 128 3.13 17.29 20.26
N ILE A 129 4.29 17.63 20.82
CA ILE A 129 5.49 16.81 20.71
C ILE A 129 5.53 15.80 21.85
N HIS A 130 5.35 14.52 21.48
CA HIS A 130 5.41 13.37 22.37
C HIS A 130 6.46 12.37 21.88
N ALA A 131 6.98 11.57 22.79
CA ALA A 131 7.73 10.38 22.42
C ALA A 131 6.74 9.24 22.11
N PHE A 132 7.02 8.46 21.09
CA PHE A 132 6.18 7.35 20.68
C PHE A 132 6.93 6.04 20.79
N GLY A 133 6.30 5.03 21.38
CA GLY A 133 6.73 3.65 21.37
C GLY A 133 5.83 2.80 20.50
N HIS A 134 6.39 1.76 19.91
CA HIS A 134 5.65 0.71 19.20
C HIS A 134 6.14 -0.65 19.66
N ALA A 135 5.23 -1.57 19.92
CA ALA A 135 5.52 -2.95 20.26
C ALA A 135 4.54 -3.87 19.53
N ILE A 136 5.06 -5.02 19.12
CA ILE A 136 4.25 -6.11 18.55
C ILE A 136 4.19 -7.21 19.61
N ILE A 137 2.96 -7.60 19.99
CA ILE A 137 2.73 -8.60 21.04
C ILE A 137 2.09 -9.84 20.41
N ASP A 138 2.63 -11.01 20.73
CA ASP A 138 2.00 -12.30 20.38
C ASP A 138 0.74 -12.50 21.24
N PRO A 139 -0.46 -12.53 20.65
CA PRO A 139 -1.70 -12.66 21.41
C PRO A 139 -1.84 -14.01 22.14
N ARG A 140 -1.05 -15.01 21.77
CA ARG A 140 -1.07 -16.36 22.39
C ARG A 140 -0.34 -16.38 23.71
N THR A 141 0.81 -15.73 23.77
CA THR A 141 1.68 -15.70 24.96
C THR A 141 1.52 -14.43 25.78
N GLY A 142 1.07 -13.34 25.16
CA GLY A 142 1.08 -11.99 25.73
C GLY A 142 2.47 -11.39 25.82
N GLU A 143 3.45 -11.99 25.18
CA GLU A 143 4.84 -11.55 25.19
C GLU A 143 5.13 -10.64 23.99
N ARG A 144 5.95 -9.62 24.22
CA ARG A 144 6.47 -8.78 23.15
C ARG A 144 7.39 -9.60 22.25
N LEU A 145 7.26 -9.45 20.95
CA LEU A 145 8.21 -10.00 20.00
C LEU A 145 9.61 -9.39 20.25
N PRO A 146 10.67 -10.21 20.11
CA PRO A 146 12.04 -9.69 20.20
C PRO A 146 12.27 -8.52 19.23
N PRO A 147 13.00 -7.45 19.63
CA PRO A 147 13.27 -6.29 18.78
C PRO A 147 13.83 -6.65 17.40
N ALA A 148 14.70 -7.67 17.32
CA ALA A 148 15.22 -8.17 16.05
C ALA A 148 14.14 -8.72 15.09
N MET A 149 12.98 -9.12 15.60
CA MET A 149 11.84 -9.55 14.80
C MET A 149 10.93 -8.36 14.43
N GLU A 150 10.81 -7.39 15.32
CA GLU A 150 10.10 -6.13 15.03
C GLU A 150 10.83 -5.31 13.95
N GLU A 151 12.17 -5.39 13.89
CA GLU A 151 13.00 -4.74 12.88
C GLU A 151 12.96 -5.43 11.52
N ARG A 152 12.40 -6.64 11.40
CA ARG A 152 12.20 -7.26 10.09
C ARG A 152 11.31 -6.40 9.21
N LEU A 153 11.68 -6.31 7.93
CA LEU A 153 10.86 -5.59 6.97
C LEU A 153 9.56 -6.34 6.70
N HIS A 154 8.48 -5.79 7.18
CA HIS A 154 7.12 -6.17 6.80
C HIS A 154 6.89 -5.69 5.37
N LEU A 155 6.93 -6.61 4.39
CA LEU A 155 6.89 -6.22 2.98
C LEU A 155 5.56 -5.58 2.58
N GLY A 156 4.46 -6.04 3.16
CA GLY A 156 3.14 -5.48 2.88
C GLY A 156 2.99 -4.07 3.42
N THR A 157 2.96 -3.94 4.74
CA THR A 157 2.69 -2.67 5.43
C THR A 157 3.89 -1.73 5.49
N GLY A 158 5.11 -2.28 5.60
CA GLY A 158 6.34 -1.50 5.78
C GLY A 158 7.02 -1.09 4.48
N PHE A 159 6.67 -1.71 3.32
CA PHE A 159 7.32 -1.37 2.06
C PHE A 159 6.34 -1.16 0.90
N PHE A 160 5.50 -2.15 0.54
CA PHE A 160 4.63 -2.00 -0.64
C PHE A 160 3.54 -0.94 -0.43
N PHE A 161 2.99 -0.86 0.77
CA PHE A 161 2.04 0.19 1.08
C PHE A 161 2.68 1.60 1.03
N PRO A 162 3.84 1.90 1.65
CA PRO A 162 4.56 3.16 1.45
C PRO A 162 4.96 3.44 0.00
N MET A 163 5.30 2.43 -0.79
CA MET A 163 5.55 2.59 -2.23
C MET A 163 4.31 3.07 -2.98
N HIS A 164 3.10 2.67 -2.56
CA HIS A 164 1.85 3.08 -3.16
C HIS A 164 1.59 4.58 -2.99
N TYR A 165 1.74 5.12 -1.79
CA TYR A 165 1.30 6.48 -1.47
C TYR A 165 2.42 7.54 -1.41
N ALA A 166 3.68 7.11 -1.27
CA ALA A 166 4.82 8.02 -1.11
C ALA A 166 6.10 7.58 -1.85
N LEU A 167 6.08 6.47 -2.61
CA LEU A 167 7.26 5.92 -3.30
C LEU A 167 8.46 5.69 -2.35
N THR A 168 8.22 5.50 -1.06
CA THR A 168 9.23 5.50 0.02
C THR A 168 10.13 6.75 0.07
N LEU A 169 9.72 7.86 -0.55
CA LEU A 169 10.44 9.13 -0.57
C LEU A 169 9.96 10.04 0.55
N HIS A 170 10.50 9.82 1.76
CA HIS A 170 10.02 10.53 2.97
C HIS A 170 10.61 11.94 3.13
N TRP A 171 11.72 12.25 2.44
CA TRP A 171 12.37 13.56 2.57
C TRP A 171 11.41 14.71 2.26
N LYS A 172 11.12 15.54 3.26
CA LYS A 172 10.17 16.68 3.18
C LYS A 172 8.81 16.34 2.56
N GLY A 173 8.37 15.10 2.66
CA GLY A 173 7.10 14.66 2.08
C GLY A 173 7.01 14.66 0.54
N VAL A 174 8.15 14.75 -0.15
CA VAL A 174 8.21 14.84 -1.62
C VAL A 174 7.43 13.72 -2.31
N GLY A 175 7.47 12.50 -1.75
CA GLY A 175 6.73 11.37 -2.31
C GLY A 175 5.22 11.60 -2.38
N TYR A 176 4.62 12.18 -1.34
CA TYR A 176 3.18 12.52 -1.34
C TYR A 176 2.82 13.49 -2.45
N TRP A 177 3.64 14.53 -2.67
CA TRP A 177 3.42 15.52 -3.73
C TRP A 177 3.51 14.90 -5.13
N ILE A 178 4.48 14.01 -5.36
CA ILE A 178 4.64 13.31 -6.64
C ILE A 178 3.43 12.41 -6.90
N VAL A 179 3.01 11.63 -5.92
CA VAL A 179 1.86 10.72 -6.03
C VAL A 179 0.56 11.49 -6.18
N GLY A 180 0.38 12.59 -5.42
CA GLY A 180 -0.78 13.46 -5.55
C GLY A 180 -0.90 14.11 -6.92
N ALA A 181 0.20 14.64 -7.46
CA ALA A 181 0.23 15.18 -8.82
C ALA A 181 -0.10 14.10 -9.86
N ALA A 182 0.41 12.88 -9.68
CA ALA A 182 0.08 11.75 -10.55
C ALA A 182 -1.41 11.36 -10.45
N GLY A 183 -2.00 11.38 -9.25
CA GLY A 183 -3.43 11.16 -9.03
C GLY A 183 -4.30 12.19 -9.74
N LEU A 184 -3.97 13.48 -9.61
CA LEU A 184 -4.68 14.56 -10.34
C LEU A 184 -4.55 14.38 -11.87
N ALA A 185 -3.35 14.03 -12.35
CA ALA A 185 -3.14 13.72 -13.76
C ALA A 185 -3.94 12.51 -14.22
N MET A 186 -4.11 11.50 -13.37
CA MET A 186 -4.95 10.33 -13.67
C MET A 186 -6.42 10.74 -13.85
N LEU A 187 -6.99 11.54 -12.95
CA LEU A 187 -8.35 12.04 -13.10
C LEU A 187 -8.52 12.83 -14.41
N ALA A 188 -7.58 13.72 -14.72
CA ALA A 188 -7.59 14.48 -15.98
C ALA A 188 -7.44 13.56 -17.20
N ALA A 189 -6.62 12.49 -17.11
CA ALA A 189 -6.46 11.50 -18.17
C ALA A 189 -7.73 10.67 -18.38
N LEU A 190 -8.43 10.27 -17.31
CA LEU A 190 -9.71 9.55 -17.40
C LEU A 190 -10.76 10.41 -18.10
N VAL A 191 -10.93 11.67 -17.67
CA VAL A 191 -11.89 12.62 -18.27
C VAL A 191 -11.55 12.89 -19.74
N SER A 192 -10.28 13.22 -20.04
CA SER A 192 -9.86 13.49 -21.43
C SER A 192 -9.99 12.25 -22.32
N GLY A 193 -9.71 11.05 -21.79
CA GLY A 193 -9.89 9.79 -22.49
C GLY A 193 -11.33 9.53 -22.93
N VAL A 194 -12.29 9.75 -22.02
CA VAL A 194 -13.73 9.65 -22.32
C VAL A 194 -14.15 10.71 -23.36
N VAL A 195 -13.73 11.96 -23.17
CA VAL A 195 -14.08 13.09 -24.04
C VAL A 195 -13.57 12.90 -25.49
N MET A 196 -12.35 12.38 -25.65
CA MET A 196 -11.79 12.20 -27.00
C MET A 196 -12.39 10.99 -27.75
N HIS A 197 -12.96 10.01 -27.05
CA HIS A 197 -13.47 8.76 -27.64
C HIS A 197 -14.99 8.77 -27.78
N ARG A 198 -15.51 9.27 -28.90
CA ARG A 198 -16.98 9.39 -29.17
C ARG A 198 -17.76 8.08 -29.09
N ARG A 199 -17.11 6.93 -29.29
CA ARG A 199 -17.76 5.62 -29.42
C ARG A 199 -17.19 4.62 -28.41
N ILE A 200 -16.67 5.12 -27.28
CA ILE A 200 -15.95 4.31 -26.29
C ILE A 200 -16.75 3.08 -25.84
N PHE A 201 -18.04 3.25 -25.52
CA PHE A 201 -18.91 2.16 -25.09
C PHE A 201 -19.36 1.23 -26.23
N ARG A 202 -19.44 1.73 -27.46
CA ARG A 202 -19.84 0.91 -28.62
C ARG A 202 -18.68 0.04 -29.13
N GLU A 203 -17.45 0.50 -29.01
CA GLU A 203 -16.25 -0.21 -29.45
C GLU A 203 -15.60 -1.02 -28.33
N PHE A 204 -16.15 -1.01 -27.12
CA PHE A 204 -15.62 -1.69 -25.94
C PHE A 204 -15.43 -3.20 -26.14
N PHE A 205 -16.40 -3.89 -26.79
CA PHE A 205 -16.32 -5.34 -27.02
C PHE A 205 -15.54 -5.73 -28.28
N THR A 206 -14.87 -4.79 -28.96
CA THR A 206 -14.16 -5.06 -30.21
C THR A 206 -12.65 -5.23 -29.98
N PHE A 207 -12.25 -6.29 -29.29
CA PHE A 207 -10.84 -6.68 -29.23
C PHE A 207 -10.42 -7.50 -30.44
N ARG A 208 -9.36 -7.07 -31.13
CA ARG A 208 -8.86 -7.66 -32.38
C ARG A 208 -7.40 -8.10 -32.23
N PRO A 209 -7.12 -9.25 -31.59
CA PRO A 209 -5.76 -9.69 -31.26
C PRO A 209 -4.91 -10.04 -32.49
N GLU A 210 -5.55 -10.39 -33.62
CA GLU A 210 -4.89 -10.77 -34.89
C GLU A 210 -4.51 -9.57 -35.77
N LYS A 211 -5.02 -8.38 -35.47
CA LYS A 211 -4.67 -7.15 -36.20
C LYS A 211 -3.23 -6.68 -35.87
N ALA A 212 -2.74 -5.71 -36.67
CA ALA A 212 -1.44 -5.11 -36.44
C ALA A 212 -1.28 -4.64 -34.98
N ARG A 213 -0.08 -4.76 -34.41
CA ARG A 213 0.22 -4.45 -32.98
C ARG A 213 -0.36 -3.12 -32.52
N LEU A 214 -0.24 -2.08 -33.37
CA LEU A 214 -0.78 -0.76 -33.09
C LEU A 214 -2.28 -0.80 -32.80
N ARG A 215 -3.05 -1.61 -33.53
CA ARG A 215 -4.50 -1.71 -33.36
C ARG A 215 -4.86 -2.54 -32.15
N SER A 216 -4.22 -3.69 -31.96
CA SER A 216 -4.51 -4.55 -30.81
C SER A 216 -4.11 -3.90 -29.46
N THR A 217 -3.02 -3.12 -29.41
CA THR A 217 -2.66 -2.37 -28.18
C THR A 217 -3.65 -1.25 -27.90
N LEU A 218 -4.15 -0.55 -28.92
CA LEU A 218 -5.19 0.47 -28.75
C LEU A 218 -6.53 -0.16 -28.28
N ASP A 219 -6.95 -1.27 -28.91
CA ASP A 219 -8.16 -1.97 -28.51
C ASP A 219 -8.07 -2.44 -27.06
N LEU A 220 -6.92 -2.96 -26.62
CA LEU A 220 -6.69 -3.40 -25.24
C LEU A 220 -6.64 -2.21 -24.26
N HIS A 221 -6.00 -1.11 -24.63
CA HIS A 221 -6.00 0.12 -23.83
C HIS A 221 -7.42 0.64 -23.59
N ASN A 222 -8.22 0.72 -24.66
CA ASN A 222 -9.60 1.20 -24.55
C ASN A 222 -10.46 0.24 -23.72
N MET A 223 -10.33 -1.08 -23.94
CA MET A 223 -11.08 -2.08 -23.19
C MET A 223 -10.72 -2.06 -21.70
N ALA A 224 -9.45 -2.06 -21.36
CA ALA A 224 -8.98 -1.98 -19.98
C ALA A 224 -9.42 -0.65 -19.32
N GLY A 225 -9.27 0.47 -20.06
CA GLY A 225 -9.66 1.79 -19.58
C GLY A 225 -11.16 1.90 -19.28
N VAL A 226 -12.03 1.36 -20.14
CA VAL A 226 -13.49 1.40 -19.91
C VAL A 226 -13.91 0.45 -18.80
N LEU A 227 -13.34 -0.76 -18.77
CA LEU A 227 -13.67 -1.77 -17.75
C LEU A 227 -13.31 -1.26 -16.34
N ALA A 228 -12.15 -0.65 -16.21
CA ALA A 228 -11.67 -0.15 -14.92
C ALA A 228 -12.14 1.29 -14.60
N LEU A 229 -12.80 1.99 -15.53
CA LEU A 229 -13.12 3.42 -15.40
C LEU A 229 -13.81 3.80 -14.07
N PRO A 230 -14.90 3.14 -13.65
CA PRO A 230 -15.57 3.49 -12.40
C PRO A 230 -14.65 3.29 -11.20
N PHE A 231 -13.93 2.16 -11.18
CA PHE A 231 -12.97 1.86 -10.13
C PHE A 231 -11.82 2.87 -10.10
N LEU A 232 -11.17 3.10 -11.25
CA LEU A 232 -10.03 4.02 -11.35
C LEU A 232 -10.41 5.45 -10.93
N PHE A 233 -11.62 5.88 -11.27
CA PHE A 233 -12.12 7.20 -10.86
C PHE A 233 -12.32 7.28 -9.35
N VAL A 234 -13.05 6.34 -8.77
CA VAL A 234 -13.39 6.33 -7.34
C VAL A 234 -12.13 6.15 -6.48
N ILE A 235 -11.26 5.19 -6.82
CA ILE A 235 -10.08 4.89 -6.02
C ILE A 235 -9.04 6.02 -6.09
N THR A 236 -8.91 6.69 -7.26
CA THR A 236 -7.99 7.83 -7.38
C THR A 236 -8.52 9.05 -6.64
N LEU A 237 -9.83 9.32 -6.75
CA LEU A 237 -10.46 10.45 -6.07
C LEU A 237 -10.38 10.28 -4.54
N SER A 238 -10.72 9.09 -4.02
CA SER A 238 -10.63 8.81 -2.58
C SER A 238 -9.19 8.91 -2.05
N GLY A 239 -8.19 8.44 -2.81
CA GLY A 239 -6.78 8.58 -2.44
C GLY A 239 -6.32 10.05 -2.35
N ILE A 240 -6.80 10.93 -3.23
CA ILE A 240 -6.52 12.36 -3.14
C ILE A 240 -7.19 12.97 -1.90
N PHE A 241 -8.43 12.59 -1.60
CA PHE A 241 -9.15 13.07 -0.42
C PHE A 241 -8.50 12.66 0.91
N ILE A 242 -7.95 11.45 1.00
CA ILE A 242 -7.25 10.95 2.20
C ILE A 242 -6.06 11.86 2.57
N PHE A 243 -5.37 12.40 1.58
CA PHE A 243 -4.23 13.30 1.78
C PHE A 243 -4.57 14.78 1.51
N ALA A 244 -5.86 15.14 1.58
CA ALA A 244 -6.29 16.53 1.34
C ALA A 244 -5.56 17.53 2.23
N GLY A 245 -5.28 17.20 3.50
CA GLY A 245 -4.51 18.01 4.42
C GLY A 245 -3.09 18.33 3.93
N ILE A 246 -2.43 17.38 3.27
CA ILE A 246 -1.11 17.60 2.67
C ILE A 246 -1.20 18.49 1.43
N TYR A 247 -2.22 18.27 0.59
CA TYR A 247 -2.33 18.96 -0.70
C TYR A 247 -2.98 20.35 -0.59
N LEU A 248 -3.78 20.57 0.44
CA LEU A 248 -4.53 21.79 0.70
C LEU A 248 -4.31 22.29 2.15
N PRO A 249 -3.07 22.63 2.54
CA PRO A 249 -2.72 22.93 3.93
C PRO A 249 -3.52 24.08 4.54
N SER A 250 -3.95 25.07 3.74
CA SER A 250 -4.81 26.15 4.23
C SER A 250 -6.25 25.68 4.50
N GLY A 251 -6.74 24.73 3.70
CA GLY A 251 -8.05 24.10 3.92
C GLY A 251 -8.00 23.16 5.13
N ASP A 252 -6.90 22.43 5.29
CA ASP A 252 -6.67 21.54 6.42
C ASP A 252 -6.65 22.33 7.74
N LYS A 253 -5.94 23.44 7.80
CA LYS A 253 -5.92 24.31 8.99
C LYS A 253 -7.33 24.79 9.38
N LEU A 254 -8.12 25.24 8.41
CA LEU A 254 -9.52 25.65 8.64
C LEU A 254 -10.40 24.48 9.11
N MET A 255 -10.22 23.30 8.50
CA MET A 255 -10.96 22.09 8.88
C MET A 255 -10.52 21.58 10.24
N HIS A 256 -9.24 21.70 10.56
CA HIS A 256 -8.68 21.29 11.86
C HIS A 256 -9.21 22.20 12.97
N GLU A 257 -9.11 23.51 12.83
CA GLU A 257 -9.69 24.49 13.77
C GLU A 257 -11.20 24.26 13.99
N TRP A 258 -11.93 23.97 12.92
CA TRP A 258 -13.36 23.67 13.00
C TRP A 258 -13.64 22.30 13.64
N SER A 259 -12.86 21.27 13.30
CA SER A 259 -13.01 19.93 13.86
C SER A 259 -12.57 19.87 15.32
N GLU A 260 -11.52 20.60 15.73
CA GLU A 260 -11.10 20.73 17.13
C GLU A 260 -12.19 21.41 17.96
N ALA A 261 -12.75 22.53 17.47
CA ALA A 261 -13.84 23.22 18.17
C ALA A 261 -15.08 22.31 18.33
N GLN A 262 -15.38 21.49 17.32
CA GLN A 262 -16.47 20.50 17.42
C GLN A 262 -16.10 19.32 18.33
N ALA A 263 -14.86 18.82 18.25
CA ALA A 263 -14.40 17.72 19.09
C ALA A 263 -14.36 18.14 20.57
N SER A 264 -13.86 19.34 20.89
CA SER A 264 -13.86 19.88 22.26
C SER A 264 -15.29 20.11 22.77
N ALA A 265 -16.19 20.63 21.94
CA ALA A 265 -17.60 20.77 22.29
C ALA A 265 -18.29 19.41 22.48
N ALA A 266 -17.98 18.44 21.64
CA ALA A 266 -18.48 17.07 21.78
C ALA A 266 -17.91 16.43 23.03
N LEU A 267 -16.61 16.52 23.26
CA LEU A 267 -15.91 16.00 24.44
C LEU A 267 -16.49 16.60 25.73
N ALA A 268 -16.68 17.91 25.77
CA ALA A 268 -17.34 18.59 26.89
C ALA A 268 -18.76 18.08 27.14
N SER A 269 -19.48 17.67 26.09
CA SER A 269 -20.82 17.08 26.21
C SER A 269 -20.81 15.61 26.66
N THR A 270 -19.68 14.90 26.54
CA THR A 270 -19.56 13.48 26.87
C THR A 270 -19.28 13.23 28.35
N GLY A 271 -18.81 14.23 29.09
CA GLY A 271 -18.30 14.05 30.44
C GLY A 271 -16.91 13.41 30.51
N LEU A 272 -16.22 13.29 29.38
CA LEU A 272 -14.80 12.92 29.32
C LEU A 272 -13.96 14.18 29.52
N ALA A 273 -12.84 14.04 30.21
CA ALA A 273 -11.94 15.17 30.47
C ALA A 273 -10.91 15.30 29.34
N GLU A 274 -10.67 16.54 28.90
CA GLU A 274 -9.64 16.87 27.92
C GLU A 274 -8.24 16.82 28.54
N GLU A 275 -8.13 17.18 29.84
CA GLU A 275 -6.86 17.25 30.58
C GLU A 275 -6.82 16.23 31.71
N GLU A 276 -5.59 15.87 32.10
CA GLU A 276 -5.35 15.07 33.30
C GLU A 276 -5.79 15.79 34.55
N ALA A 277 -6.33 15.05 35.52
CA ALA A 277 -6.67 15.59 36.82
C ALA A 277 -5.41 15.85 37.69
N GLY A 278 -4.27 15.29 37.31
CA GLY A 278 -3.04 15.28 38.09
C GLY A 278 -3.16 14.45 39.38
N ARG A 279 -4.16 13.57 39.47
CA ARG A 279 -4.43 12.71 40.63
C ARG A 279 -4.34 11.24 40.18
N PRO A 280 -3.36 10.49 40.73
CA PRO A 280 -3.26 9.05 40.41
C PRO A 280 -4.54 8.30 40.76
N ALA A 281 -4.97 7.43 39.89
CA ALA A 281 -6.10 6.52 40.12
C ALA A 281 -5.77 5.12 39.63
N ALA A 282 -6.19 4.10 40.39
CA ALA A 282 -6.07 2.72 39.96
C ALA A 282 -6.99 2.48 38.75
N PRO A 283 -6.51 1.89 37.67
CA PRO A 283 -7.35 1.61 36.50
C PRO A 283 -8.35 0.52 36.80
N ALA A 284 -9.57 0.69 36.30
CA ALA A 284 -10.55 -0.40 36.24
C ALA A 284 -10.16 -1.40 35.14
N SER A 285 -10.72 -2.61 35.21
CA SER A 285 -10.40 -3.67 34.24
C SER A 285 -10.87 -3.32 32.83
N VAL A 286 -9.93 -3.19 31.92
CA VAL A 286 -10.19 -2.99 30.49
C VAL A 286 -10.85 -4.24 29.89
N ASP A 287 -10.47 -5.43 30.34
CA ASP A 287 -11.10 -6.69 29.92
C ASP A 287 -12.61 -6.74 30.29
N ALA A 288 -12.99 -6.13 31.42
CA ALA A 288 -14.40 -6.02 31.79
C ALA A 288 -15.16 -5.07 30.85
N MET A 289 -14.54 -3.92 30.51
CA MET A 289 -15.11 -2.95 29.57
C MET A 289 -15.27 -3.56 28.16
N VAL A 290 -14.27 -4.32 27.69
CA VAL A 290 -14.34 -5.04 26.41
C VAL A 290 -15.50 -6.02 26.39
N ARG A 291 -15.67 -6.83 27.45
CA ARG A 291 -16.81 -7.76 27.54
C ARG A 291 -18.15 -7.03 27.53
N GLU A 292 -18.26 -5.90 28.21
CA GLU A 292 -19.47 -5.06 28.20
C GLU A 292 -19.75 -4.51 26.80
N ALA A 293 -18.71 -4.00 26.10
CA ALA A 293 -18.84 -3.50 24.74
C ALA A 293 -19.32 -4.59 23.77
N GLU A 294 -18.72 -5.78 23.81
CA GLU A 294 -19.10 -6.91 22.95
C GLU A 294 -20.51 -7.41 23.26
N ALA A 295 -20.89 -7.47 24.54
CA ALA A 295 -22.26 -7.85 24.94
C ALA A 295 -23.29 -6.82 24.43
N ARG A 296 -22.97 -5.54 24.45
CA ARG A 296 -23.82 -4.47 23.94
C ARG A 296 -24.01 -4.59 22.42
N TRP A 297 -22.92 -4.74 21.66
CA TRP A 297 -23.00 -4.93 20.21
C TRP A 297 -23.80 -6.19 19.83
N ALA A 298 -23.66 -7.26 20.60
CA ALA A 298 -24.45 -8.48 20.42
C ALA A 298 -25.95 -8.23 20.66
N ALA A 299 -26.30 -7.46 21.70
CA ALA A 299 -27.69 -7.11 22.01
C ALA A 299 -28.30 -6.20 20.93
N GLU A 300 -27.54 -5.36 20.30
CA GLU A 300 -27.94 -4.50 19.17
C GLU A 300 -28.02 -5.28 17.83
N GLY A 301 -27.68 -6.57 17.83
CA GLY A 301 -27.71 -7.44 16.64
C GLY A 301 -26.61 -7.15 15.62
N VAL A 302 -25.60 -6.33 15.97
CA VAL A 302 -24.47 -6.02 15.08
C VAL A 302 -23.32 -7.01 15.22
N GLY A 303 -23.19 -7.70 16.35
CA GLY A 303 -22.14 -8.69 16.61
C GLY A 303 -20.72 -8.10 16.50
N GLY A 304 -19.73 -8.97 16.48
CA GLY A 304 -18.32 -8.60 16.27
C GLY A 304 -17.52 -8.57 17.57
N ARG A 305 -16.21 -8.49 17.40
CA ARG A 305 -15.23 -8.38 18.48
C ARG A 305 -14.63 -6.99 18.54
N VAL A 306 -13.92 -6.68 19.62
CA VAL A 306 -13.10 -5.49 19.70
C VAL A 306 -12.03 -5.48 18.61
N GLY A 307 -11.84 -4.32 17.99
CA GLY A 307 -10.78 -4.06 16.99
C GLY A 307 -9.68 -3.17 17.54
N THR A 308 -10.05 -2.14 18.31
CA THR A 308 -9.08 -1.24 18.94
C THR A 308 -9.49 -0.92 20.37
N VAL A 309 -8.49 -0.72 21.21
CA VAL A 309 -8.63 -0.22 22.58
C VAL A 309 -7.66 0.95 22.73
N GLU A 310 -8.17 2.09 23.07
CA GLU A 310 -7.39 3.30 23.35
C GLU A 310 -7.58 3.70 24.81
N VAL A 311 -6.49 3.86 25.52
CA VAL A 311 -6.51 4.36 26.90
C VAL A 311 -5.82 5.71 26.92
N VAL A 312 -6.52 6.74 27.35
CA VAL A 312 -6.04 8.11 27.43
C VAL A 312 -5.94 8.51 28.91
N HIS A 313 -4.98 9.35 29.27
CA HIS A 313 -4.65 9.76 30.64
C HIS A 313 -4.36 8.55 31.55
N LEU A 314 -3.51 7.65 31.08
CA LEU A 314 -3.24 6.37 31.71
C LEU A 314 -2.75 6.54 33.17
N GLY A 315 -3.50 5.97 34.12
CA GLY A 315 -3.17 6.04 35.55
C GLY A 315 -3.66 7.30 36.28
N ASP A 316 -4.40 8.18 35.60
CA ASP A 316 -5.01 9.39 36.15
C ASP A 316 -6.50 9.20 36.48
N ALA A 317 -7.03 10.04 37.38
CA ALA A 317 -8.45 10.02 37.75
C ALA A 317 -9.39 10.37 36.57
N ASN A 318 -8.89 11.13 35.60
CA ASN A 318 -9.59 11.50 34.36
C ASN A 318 -9.35 10.50 33.21
N ALA A 319 -8.73 9.35 33.49
CA ALA A 319 -8.51 8.32 32.48
C ALA A 319 -9.83 7.88 31.83
N TYR A 320 -9.80 7.67 30.51
CA TYR A 320 -10.90 7.05 29.79
C TYR A 320 -10.40 6.01 28.79
N VAL A 321 -11.29 5.09 28.44
CA VAL A 321 -11.00 3.97 27.54
C VAL A 321 -11.99 4.00 26.38
N GLY A 322 -11.48 4.23 25.17
CA GLY A 322 -12.22 4.11 23.92
C GLY A 322 -12.12 2.69 23.38
N ILE A 323 -13.25 2.05 23.10
CA ILE A 323 -13.30 0.68 22.55
C ILE A 323 -14.08 0.72 21.26
N SER A 324 -13.40 0.42 20.15
CA SER A 324 -14.01 0.36 18.82
C SER A 324 -14.15 -1.08 18.36
N ARG A 325 -15.25 -1.34 17.67
CA ARG A 325 -15.53 -2.64 17.08
C ARG A 325 -14.67 -2.89 15.85
N ASP A 326 -14.27 -4.14 15.60
CA ASP A 326 -13.60 -4.51 14.35
C ASP A 326 -14.55 -4.36 13.15
N SER A 327 -14.08 -3.72 12.08
CA SER A 327 -14.85 -3.41 10.86
C SER A 327 -14.96 -4.60 9.89
N VAL A 328 -15.24 -5.81 10.42
CA VAL A 328 -15.30 -7.05 9.63
C VAL A 328 -16.35 -7.00 8.51
N ASP A 329 -17.53 -6.46 8.81
CA ASP A 329 -18.70 -6.54 7.95
C ASP A 329 -19.07 -5.21 7.27
N ARG A 330 -18.34 -4.14 7.55
CA ARG A 330 -18.65 -2.80 7.07
C ARG A 330 -17.47 -2.17 6.33
N VAL A 331 -17.79 -1.33 5.38
CA VAL A 331 -16.80 -0.49 4.69
C VAL A 331 -16.50 0.77 5.51
N ALA A 332 -17.47 1.27 6.28
CA ALA A 332 -17.33 2.46 7.13
C ALA A 332 -16.75 2.14 8.51
N ASN A 333 -16.18 3.17 9.17
CA ASN A 333 -15.68 3.03 10.52
C ASN A 333 -16.78 2.61 11.51
N PRO A 334 -16.49 1.71 12.45
CA PRO A 334 -17.43 1.33 13.50
C PRO A 334 -17.53 2.42 14.56
N GLU A 335 -18.63 2.42 15.31
CA GLU A 335 -18.80 3.29 16.47
C GLU A 335 -17.84 2.94 17.60
N THR A 336 -17.48 3.93 18.41
CA THR A 336 -16.62 3.80 19.57
C THR A 336 -17.46 3.99 20.86
N LEU A 337 -17.21 3.12 21.83
CA LEU A 337 -17.76 3.20 23.19
C LEU A 337 -16.69 3.74 24.13
N TYR A 338 -17.02 4.74 24.94
CA TYR A 338 -16.09 5.36 25.87
C TYR A 338 -16.46 5.06 27.31
N PHE A 339 -15.51 4.53 28.05
CA PHE A 339 -15.64 4.14 29.45
C PHE A 339 -14.74 5.01 30.33
N SER A 340 -15.14 5.28 31.54
CA SER A 340 -14.25 5.85 32.55
C SER A 340 -13.14 4.86 32.89
N GLY A 341 -11.89 5.25 32.72
CA GLY A 341 -10.73 4.40 33.03
C GLY A 341 -10.58 4.09 34.53
N ALA A 342 -11.04 4.98 35.39
CA ALA A 342 -10.98 4.79 36.84
C ALA A 342 -12.13 3.93 37.39
N THR A 343 -13.35 3.98 36.81
CA THR A 343 -14.53 3.31 37.35
C THR A 343 -15.03 2.13 36.51
N GLY A 344 -14.61 2.04 35.25
CA GLY A 344 -15.08 1.06 34.29
C GLY A 344 -16.51 1.31 33.76
N ARG A 345 -17.16 2.40 34.14
CA ARG A 345 -18.53 2.71 33.71
C ARG A 345 -18.53 3.28 32.29
N LEU A 346 -19.49 2.85 31.47
CA LEU A 346 -19.78 3.47 30.18
C LEU A 346 -20.20 4.93 30.39
N VAL A 347 -19.49 5.86 29.77
CA VAL A 347 -19.74 7.32 29.87
C VAL A 347 -20.40 7.84 28.60
N TYR A 348 -19.93 7.38 27.44
CA TYR A 348 -20.40 7.92 26.17
C TYR A 348 -20.41 6.86 25.08
N VAL A 349 -21.40 6.95 24.20
CA VAL A 349 -21.52 6.15 22.97
C VAL A 349 -21.42 7.12 21.81
N GLN A 350 -20.44 6.93 20.95
CA GLN A 350 -20.29 7.77 19.76
C GLN A 350 -21.57 7.70 18.91
N PRO A 351 -22.19 8.84 18.55
CA PRO A 351 -23.39 8.83 17.73
C PRO A 351 -23.09 8.32 16.34
N LYS A 352 -24.12 7.82 15.66
CA LYS A 352 -23.96 7.40 14.27
C LYS A 352 -23.57 8.60 13.40
N ALA A 353 -22.60 8.39 12.53
CA ALA A 353 -22.08 9.39 11.62
C ALA A 353 -23.20 10.04 10.79
N GLY A 354 -23.13 11.36 10.63
CA GLY A 354 -23.99 12.11 9.72
C GLY A 354 -23.74 11.72 8.25
N VAL A 355 -24.62 12.15 7.33
CA VAL A 355 -24.52 11.75 5.91
C VAL A 355 -23.16 12.10 5.29
N VAL A 356 -22.59 13.27 5.60
CA VAL A 356 -21.30 13.72 5.06
C VAL A 356 -20.16 12.86 5.60
N GLU A 357 -20.12 12.68 6.92
CA GLU A 357 -19.14 11.85 7.61
C GLU A 357 -19.23 10.38 7.15
N ALA A 358 -20.43 9.80 7.10
CA ALA A 358 -20.65 8.44 6.61
C ALA A 358 -20.23 8.26 5.15
N THR A 359 -20.36 9.31 4.32
CA THR A 359 -19.88 9.28 2.93
C THR A 359 -18.36 9.30 2.88
N TYR A 360 -17.73 10.14 3.68
CA TYR A 360 -16.26 10.16 3.80
C TYR A 360 -15.73 8.82 4.29
N ASP A 361 -16.28 8.30 5.39
CA ASP A 361 -15.91 7.00 5.97
C ASP A 361 -16.07 5.85 4.99
N PHE A 362 -17.12 5.89 4.16
CA PHE A 362 -17.33 4.88 3.12
C PHE A 362 -16.20 4.89 2.09
N PHE A 363 -15.83 6.05 1.55
CA PHE A 363 -14.73 6.16 0.59
C PHE A 363 -13.38 5.87 1.22
N TYR A 364 -13.17 6.30 2.46
CA TYR A 364 -11.98 6.01 3.24
C TYR A 364 -11.84 4.49 3.47
N GLY A 365 -12.87 3.84 4.00
CA GLY A 365 -12.85 2.41 4.26
C GLY A 365 -12.77 1.56 2.98
N LEU A 366 -13.37 2.02 1.86
CA LEU A 366 -13.22 1.37 0.56
C LEU A 366 -11.79 1.43 0.06
N HIS A 367 -11.11 2.55 0.26
CA HIS A 367 -9.72 2.73 -0.16
C HIS A 367 -8.75 1.92 0.69
N PHE A 368 -8.87 1.97 2.02
CA PHE A 368 -8.02 1.21 2.95
C PHE A 368 -8.38 -0.26 3.08
N GLN A 369 -9.58 -0.66 2.69
CA GLN A 369 -10.03 -2.05 2.63
C GLN A 369 -9.94 -2.80 3.97
N PHE A 370 -10.36 -2.17 5.06
CA PHE A 370 -10.37 -2.78 6.38
C PHE A 370 -11.39 -3.93 6.53
N PHE A 371 -12.29 -4.10 5.57
CA PHE A 371 -13.34 -5.13 5.58
C PHE A 371 -12.84 -6.53 5.18
N LYS A 372 -13.58 -7.57 5.59
CA LYS A 372 -13.25 -8.98 5.35
C LYS A 372 -13.71 -9.53 4.00
N HIS A 373 -14.50 -8.82 3.23
CA HIS A 373 -15.10 -9.31 1.97
C HIS A 373 -14.07 -9.74 0.93
N TRP A 374 -13.70 -11.03 0.93
CA TRP A 374 -12.69 -11.60 0.03
C TRP A 374 -12.97 -11.31 -1.45
N THR A 375 -14.24 -11.50 -1.89
CA THR A 375 -14.62 -11.25 -3.29
C THR A 375 -14.36 -9.79 -3.68
N LEU A 376 -14.73 -8.83 -2.81
CA LEU A 376 -14.51 -7.41 -3.08
C LEU A 376 -13.00 -7.08 -3.10
N ARG A 377 -12.23 -7.64 -2.18
CA ARG A 377 -10.76 -7.46 -2.16
C ARG A 377 -10.11 -8.00 -3.44
N TRP A 378 -10.48 -9.20 -3.89
CA TRP A 378 -10.00 -9.74 -5.15
C TRP A 378 -10.44 -8.91 -6.36
N LEU A 379 -11.64 -8.35 -6.33
CA LEU A 379 -12.12 -7.44 -7.38
C LEU A 379 -11.29 -6.16 -7.42
N LEU A 380 -10.99 -5.56 -6.26
CA LEU A 380 -10.14 -4.38 -6.16
C LEU A 380 -8.71 -4.65 -6.64
N PHE A 381 -8.12 -5.77 -6.22
CA PHE A 381 -6.82 -6.24 -6.70
C PHE A 381 -6.79 -6.40 -8.23
N ALA A 382 -7.76 -7.13 -8.78
CA ALA A 382 -7.86 -7.35 -10.21
C ALA A 382 -8.08 -6.03 -10.98
N SER A 383 -8.92 -5.13 -10.46
CA SER A 383 -9.17 -3.81 -11.06
C SER A 383 -7.91 -2.94 -11.08
N GLY A 384 -7.09 -2.99 -10.03
CA GLY A 384 -5.80 -2.30 -10.00
C GLY A 384 -4.82 -2.87 -11.04
N LEU A 385 -4.77 -4.20 -11.21
CA LEU A 385 -3.96 -4.83 -12.27
C LEU A 385 -4.48 -4.51 -13.68
N VAL A 386 -5.79 -4.38 -13.88
CA VAL A 386 -6.38 -3.88 -15.14
C VAL A 386 -5.96 -2.42 -15.38
N GLY A 387 -5.88 -1.60 -14.35
CA GLY A 387 -5.30 -0.26 -14.41
C GLY A 387 -3.84 -0.28 -14.87
N CYS A 388 -3.01 -1.16 -14.30
CA CYS A 388 -1.63 -1.39 -14.76
C CYS A 388 -1.57 -1.81 -16.24
N ALA A 389 -2.44 -2.71 -16.68
CA ALA A 389 -2.52 -3.13 -18.07
C ALA A 389 -2.95 -1.98 -19.00
N CYS A 390 -3.86 -1.12 -18.54
CA CYS A 390 -4.26 0.08 -19.28
C CYS A 390 -3.06 1.03 -19.47
N ILE A 391 -2.30 1.32 -18.43
CA ILE A 391 -1.13 2.20 -18.48
C ILE A 391 -0.04 1.59 -19.38
N ALA A 392 0.29 0.30 -19.19
CA ALA A 392 1.30 -0.40 -19.97
C ALA A 392 0.96 -0.42 -21.48
N THR A 393 -0.30 -0.67 -21.82
CA THR A 393 -0.75 -0.63 -23.22
C THR A 393 -0.76 0.77 -23.81
N GLY A 394 -0.95 1.81 -23.00
CA GLY A 394 -0.77 3.20 -23.38
C GLY A 394 0.68 3.50 -23.82
N PHE A 395 1.68 3.06 -23.03
CA PHE A 395 3.09 3.17 -23.40
C PHE A 395 3.40 2.42 -24.69
N LEU A 396 2.97 1.18 -24.80
CA LEU A 396 3.19 0.37 -26.01
C LEU A 396 2.55 1.00 -27.24
N PHE A 397 1.33 1.53 -27.13
CA PHE A 397 0.66 2.23 -28.21
C PHE A 397 1.45 3.50 -28.65
N TYR A 398 1.94 4.29 -27.69
CA TYR A 398 2.76 5.46 -27.97
C TYR A 398 4.03 5.10 -28.75
N VAL A 399 4.76 4.07 -28.28
CA VAL A 399 6.00 3.60 -28.90
C VAL A 399 5.73 3.09 -30.32
N GLU A 400 4.76 2.19 -30.51
CA GLU A 400 4.45 1.61 -31.82
C GLU A 400 3.97 2.68 -32.83
N LYS A 401 3.20 3.67 -32.39
CA LYS A 401 2.72 4.77 -33.25
C LYS A 401 3.85 5.67 -33.75
N ARG A 402 4.90 5.89 -32.95
CA ARG A 402 5.98 6.84 -33.23
C ARG A 402 7.27 6.20 -33.74
N LYS A 403 7.45 4.89 -33.54
CA LYS A 403 8.67 4.16 -33.85
C LYS A 403 9.20 4.41 -35.28
N LYS A 404 8.33 4.30 -36.28
CA LYS A 404 8.72 4.53 -37.68
C LYS A 404 9.12 5.98 -37.96
N LYS A 405 8.34 6.94 -37.45
CA LYS A 405 8.58 8.37 -37.63
C LYS A 405 9.88 8.81 -36.94
N HIS A 406 10.11 8.37 -35.71
CA HIS A 406 11.31 8.72 -34.95
C HIS A 406 12.55 8.06 -35.55
N ALA A 407 12.46 6.81 -36.04
CA ALA A 407 13.57 6.15 -36.71
C ALA A 407 13.97 6.89 -37.99
N ALA A 408 13.01 7.32 -38.81
CA ALA A 408 13.26 8.10 -40.04
C ALA A 408 13.84 9.49 -39.74
N ALA A 409 13.51 10.10 -38.60
CA ALA A 409 13.99 11.40 -38.19
C ALA A 409 15.27 11.36 -37.32
N GLY A 410 15.84 10.17 -37.06
CA GLY A 410 16.95 10.00 -36.11
C GLY A 410 16.62 10.39 -34.66
N ALA A 411 15.33 10.49 -34.29
CA ALA A 411 14.90 10.96 -33.00
C ALA A 411 14.86 9.81 -31.97
N SER A 412 15.34 10.06 -30.76
CA SER A 412 15.45 9.08 -29.67
C SER A 412 14.18 8.88 -28.82
N GLY A 413 13.15 9.72 -28.96
CA GLY A 413 12.00 9.75 -28.04
C GLY A 413 11.23 8.43 -27.88
N ALA A 414 10.96 7.70 -28.98
CA ALA A 414 10.27 6.42 -28.89
C ALA A 414 11.13 5.33 -28.22
N TRP A 415 12.44 5.37 -28.42
CA TRP A 415 13.40 4.48 -27.79
C TRP A 415 13.51 4.71 -26.28
N VAL A 416 13.58 5.95 -25.85
CA VAL A 416 13.60 6.31 -24.40
C VAL A 416 12.32 5.83 -23.72
N VAL A 417 11.16 6.10 -24.32
CA VAL A 417 9.87 5.66 -23.74
C VAL A 417 9.77 4.13 -23.70
N ASP A 418 10.28 3.42 -24.71
CA ASP A 418 10.29 1.94 -24.70
C ASP A 418 11.19 1.40 -23.57
N ALA A 419 12.39 1.97 -23.36
CA ALA A 419 13.28 1.58 -22.27
C ALA A 419 12.65 1.84 -20.89
N LEU A 420 12.03 3.00 -20.70
CA LEU A 420 11.32 3.33 -19.47
C LEU A 420 10.12 2.42 -19.25
N ALA A 421 9.35 2.09 -20.31
CA ALA A 421 8.21 1.17 -20.20
C ALA A 421 8.65 -0.25 -19.81
N VAL A 422 9.73 -0.77 -20.39
CA VAL A 422 10.32 -2.07 -19.97
C VAL A 422 10.66 -2.04 -18.48
N THR A 423 11.37 -0.99 -18.05
CA THR A 423 11.80 -0.85 -16.64
C THR A 423 10.61 -0.77 -15.69
N THR A 424 9.60 0.01 -16.05
CA THR A 424 8.45 0.24 -15.16
C THR A 424 7.51 -0.97 -15.12
N VAL A 425 7.34 -1.70 -16.22
CA VAL A 425 6.43 -2.85 -16.27
C VAL A 425 7.14 -4.15 -15.86
N ALA A 426 8.18 -4.55 -16.59
CA ALA A 426 8.87 -5.81 -16.34
C ALA A 426 9.93 -5.67 -15.24
N GLY A 427 10.69 -4.57 -15.23
CA GLY A 427 11.73 -4.31 -14.22
C GLY A 427 11.18 -4.16 -12.81
N MET A 428 9.97 -3.62 -12.65
CA MET A 428 9.29 -3.56 -11.36
C MET A 428 8.97 -4.96 -10.81
N LEU A 429 8.57 -5.90 -11.67
CA LEU A 429 8.38 -7.30 -11.27
C LEU A 429 9.70 -7.95 -10.86
N VAL A 430 10.80 -7.63 -11.55
CA VAL A 430 12.16 -8.09 -11.18
C VAL A 430 12.55 -7.54 -9.81
N ALA A 431 12.37 -6.25 -9.57
CA ALA A 431 12.69 -5.62 -8.30
C ALA A 431 11.84 -6.19 -7.14
N THR A 432 10.55 -6.41 -7.38
CA THR A 432 9.64 -7.06 -6.42
C THR A 432 10.06 -8.50 -6.11
N GLY A 433 10.41 -9.27 -7.13
CA GLY A 433 10.94 -10.63 -6.93
C GLY A 433 12.28 -10.64 -6.18
N ALA A 434 13.14 -9.66 -6.42
CA ALA A 434 14.42 -9.52 -5.74
C ALA A 434 14.25 -9.20 -4.24
N ILE A 435 13.36 -8.28 -3.87
CA ILE A 435 13.12 -7.98 -2.44
C ILE A 435 12.44 -9.14 -1.71
N LEU A 436 11.52 -9.85 -2.37
CA LEU A 436 10.90 -11.06 -1.82
C LEU A 436 11.95 -12.15 -1.56
N LEU A 437 12.86 -12.36 -2.50
CA LEU A 437 13.92 -13.36 -2.35
C LEU A 437 14.92 -12.97 -1.26
N VAL A 438 15.41 -11.73 -1.23
CA VAL A 438 16.35 -11.27 -0.22
C VAL A 438 15.73 -11.26 1.17
N ASN A 439 14.44 -10.97 1.30
CA ASN A 439 13.72 -11.06 2.58
C ASN A 439 13.81 -12.49 3.19
N ARG A 440 13.83 -13.53 2.36
CA ARG A 440 13.98 -14.91 2.82
C ARG A 440 15.44 -15.31 3.12
N LEU A 441 16.38 -14.78 2.35
CA LEU A 441 17.77 -15.22 2.39
C LEU A 441 18.66 -14.38 3.32
N LEU A 442 18.28 -13.14 3.62
CA LEU A 442 19.08 -12.24 4.45
C LEU A 442 18.96 -12.65 5.92
N PRO A 443 20.06 -12.99 6.61
CA PRO A 443 20.04 -13.31 8.02
C PRO A 443 19.57 -12.11 8.87
N THR A 444 18.79 -12.37 9.91
CA THR A 444 18.29 -11.34 10.85
C THR A 444 19.40 -10.65 11.64
N THR A 445 20.59 -11.25 11.69
CA THR A 445 21.78 -10.70 12.36
C THR A 445 22.47 -9.59 11.56
N VAL A 446 22.05 -9.34 10.31
CA VAL A 446 22.63 -8.28 9.49
C VAL A 446 22.11 -6.92 10.01
N PRO A 447 23.02 -6.01 10.38
CA PRO A 447 22.61 -4.65 10.77
C PRO A 447 21.83 -3.96 9.66
N GLU A 448 20.92 -3.07 10.03
CA GLU A 448 20.09 -2.33 9.06
C GLU A 448 19.37 -3.24 8.05
N HIS A 449 18.91 -4.40 8.53
CA HIS A 449 18.29 -5.46 7.73
C HIS A 449 17.20 -4.94 6.78
N SER A 450 16.36 -4.04 7.28
CA SER A 450 15.28 -3.42 6.50
C SER A 450 15.83 -2.52 5.37
N LEU A 451 16.85 -1.71 5.66
CA LEU A 451 17.49 -0.83 4.68
C LEU A 451 18.18 -1.64 3.57
N VAL A 452 18.89 -2.73 3.93
CA VAL A 452 19.55 -3.60 2.93
C VAL A 452 18.53 -4.17 1.94
N GLN A 453 17.38 -4.63 2.41
CA GLN A 453 16.31 -5.13 1.54
C GLN A 453 15.77 -4.05 0.59
N GLN A 454 15.54 -2.84 1.10
CA GLN A 454 15.11 -1.70 0.28
C GLN A 454 16.17 -1.33 -0.77
N LEU A 455 17.45 -1.34 -0.40
CA LEU A 455 18.54 -1.09 -1.34
C LEU A 455 18.62 -2.16 -2.44
N VAL A 456 18.34 -3.43 -2.11
CA VAL A 456 18.25 -4.51 -3.13
C VAL A 456 17.11 -4.24 -4.11
N PHE A 457 15.93 -3.81 -3.63
CA PHE A 457 14.82 -3.45 -4.50
C PHE A 457 15.21 -2.32 -5.48
N TRP A 458 15.69 -1.19 -4.93
CA TRP A 458 16.06 -0.04 -5.74
C TRP A 458 17.24 -0.32 -6.68
N GLY A 459 18.23 -1.09 -6.21
CA GLY A 459 19.38 -1.52 -7.01
C GLY A 459 18.96 -2.44 -8.17
N ALA A 460 18.07 -3.40 -7.92
CA ALA A 460 17.52 -4.26 -8.95
C ALA A 460 16.70 -3.46 -9.98
N TRP A 461 15.89 -2.51 -9.54
CA TRP A 461 15.09 -1.68 -10.44
C TRP A 461 15.96 -0.74 -11.29
N LEU A 462 16.98 -0.10 -10.69
CA LEU A 462 17.99 0.68 -11.40
C LEU A 462 18.80 -0.19 -12.38
N GLY A 463 19.17 -1.40 -11.99
CA GLY A 463 19.81 -2.38 -12.87
C GLY A 463 18.94 -2.72 -14.09
N CYS A 464 17.63 -2.90 -13.88
CA CYS A 464 16.66 -3.08 -14.97
C CYS A 464 16.58 -1.86 -15.89
N LEU A 465 16.68 -0.64 -15.34
CA LEU A 465 16.73 0.59 -16.13
C LEU A 465 17.95 0.63 -17.04
N VAL A 466 19.14 0.43 -16.47
CA VAL A 466 20.41 0.39 -17.22
C VAL A 466 20.34 -0.69 -18.31
N HIS A 467 19.92 -1.90 -17.94
CA HIS A 467 19.74 -3.01 -18.87
C HIS A 467 18.78 -2.64 -20.01
N ALA A 468 17.61 -2.06 -19.70
CA ALA A 468 16.62 -1.66 -20.69
C ALA A 468 17.21 -0.63 -21.68
N PHE A 469 17.93 0.38 -21.20
CA PHE A 469 18.59 1.37 -22.06
C PHE A 469 19.68 0.77 -22.94
N VAL A 470 20.50 -0.13 -22.42
CA VAL A 470 21.54 -0.83 -23.20
C VAL A 470 20.93 -1.70 -24.30
N ARG A 471 19.86 -2.44 -23.97
CA ARG A 471 19.20 -3.39 -24.88
C ARG A 471 18.24 -2.74 -25.87
N SER A 472 17.67 -1.59 -25.53
CA SER A 472 16.69 -0.85 -26.35
C SER A 472 17.33 0.03 -27.43
N ARG A 473 18.65 0.08 -27.56
CA ARG A 473 19.34 0.87 -28.59
C ARG A 473 18.72 0.60 -29.97
N PRO A 474 18.70 1.60 -30.89
CA PRO A 474 17.85 1.57 -32.07
C PRO A 474 18.05 0.29 -32.84
N VAL A 475 17.14 -0.60 -32.61
CA VAL A 475 16.97 -1.84 -33.32
C VAL A 475 16.30 -1.46 -34.63
N ALA A 476 16.77 -1.95 -35.76
CA ALA A 476 16.22 -1.67 -37.07
C ALA A 476 14.69 -1.73 -37.06
N ALA A 477 14.03 -0.83 -37.79
CA ALA A 477 12.58 -0.70 -37.77
C ALA A 477 11.91 -2.06 -37.94
N GLY A 478 11.15 -2.51 -36.94
CA GLY A 478 10.45 -3.80 -36.97
C GLY A 478 10.99 -4.87 -36.01
N GLN A 479 12.16 -4.70 -35.40
CA GLN A 479 12.65 -5.64 -34.40
C GLN A 479 12.00 -5.37 -33.03
N ALA A 480 11.71 -6.44 -32.27
CA ALA A 480 11.23 -6.32 -30.91
C ALA A 480 12.42 -6.02 -29.97
N ASN A 481 12.21 -5.13 -28.99
CA ASN A 481 13.18 -4.88 -27.93
C ASN A 481 13.38 -6.17 -27.11
N PRO A 482 14.60 -6.73 -27.05
CA PRO A 482 14.86 -7.98 -26.34
C PRO A 482 14.73 -7.84 -24.83
N ALA A 483 14.88 -6.63 -24.28
CA ALA A 483 14.82 -6.36 -22.85
C ALA A 483 13.47 -6.80 -22.23
N TRP A 484 12.36 -6.71 -22.97
CA TRP A 484 11.06 -7.20 -22.52
C TRP A 484 11.09 -8.70 -22.15
N ALA A 485 11.63 -9.53 -23.05
CA ALA A 485 11.68 -10.97 -22.83
C ALA A 485 12.70 -11.33 -21.74
N GLU A 486 13.84 -10.64 -21.71
CA GLU A 486 14.91 -10.89 -20.75
C GLU A 486 14.48 -10.56 -19.32
N GLN A 487 13.85 -9.40 -19.10
CA GLN A 487 13.34 -9.02 -17.77
C GLN A 487 12.12 -9.86 -17.35
N CYS A 488 11.26 -10.27 -18.27
CA CYS A 488 10.17 -11.21 -17.95
C CYS A 488 10.70 -12.57 -17.49
N TRP A 489 11.77 -13.10 -18.12
CA TRP A 489 12.42 -14.33 -17.65
C TRP A 489 13.07 -14.16 -16.28
N ALA A 490 13.72 -13.02 -16.03
CA ALA A 490 14.30 -12.72 -14.72
C ALA A 490 13.23 -12.63 -13.63
N ALA A 491 12.10 -11.95 -13.92
CA ALA A 491 10.96 -11.87 -13.00
C ALA A 491 10.38 -13.25 -12.68
N ALA A 492 10.19 -14.10 -13.70
CA ALA A 492 9.70 -15.47 -13.52
C ALA A 492 10.65 -16.30 -12.64
N GLY A 493 11.96 -16.22 -12.92
CA GLY A 493 12.98 -16.94 -12.13
C GLY A 493 13.03 -16.49 -10.66
N LEU A 494 12.98 -15.18 -10.42
CA LEU A 494 12.99 -14.62 -9.06
C LEU A 494 11.72 -14.98 -8.27
N ALA A 495 10.55 -14.96 -8.91
CA ALA A 495 9.30 -15.34 -8.25
C ALA A 495 9.31 -16.82 -7.84
N VAL A 496 9.77 -17.73 -8.72
CA VAL A 496 9.95 -19.14 -8.37
C VAL A 496 11.00 -19.33 -7.27
N ALA A 497 12.13 -18.61 -7.36
CA ALA A 497 13.18 -18.67 -6.36
C ALA A 497 12.70 -18.19 -4.98
N ALA A 498 11.84 -17.15 -4.93
CA ALA A 498 11.26 -16.66 -3.69
C ALA A 498 10.35 -17.71 -3.01
N VAL A 499 9.52 -18.43 -3.78
CA VAL A 499 8.68 -19.52 -3.27
C VAL A 499 9.53 -20.69 -2.75
N ILE A 500 10.57 -21.06 -3.50
CA ILE A 500 11.51 -22.11 -3.06
C ILE A 500 12.26 -21.68 -1.80
N ALA A 501 12.71 -20.43 -1.72
CA ALA A 501 13.38 -19.88 -0.55
C ALA A 501 12.46 -19.83 0.67
N ASN A 502 11.17 -19.47 0.48
CA ASN A 502 10.18 -19.53 1.55
C ASN A 502 10.11 -20.95 2.12
N TRP A 503 9.93 -21.96 1.28
CA TRP A 503 9.93 -23.35 1.71
C TRP A 503 11.23 -23.74 2.42
N ALA A 504 12.38 -23.46 1.82
CA ALA A 504 13.67 -23.88 2.35
C ALA A 504 14.00 -23.24 3.71
N THR A 505 13.53 -22.02 3.98
CA THR A 505 13.83 -21.27 5.21
C THR A 505 12.81 -21.45 6.32
N THR A 506 11.56 -21.82 5.99
CA THR A 506 10.48 -21.93 6.98
C THR A 506 9.91 -23.35 7.12
N GLY A 507 10.15 -24.22 6.15
CA GLY A 507 9.49 -25.52 6.05
C GLY A 507 8.08 -25.47 5.44
N ASP A 508 7.49 -24.29 5.30
CA ASP A 508 6.13 -24.07 4.81
C ASP A 508 6.07 -24.15 3.28
N HIS A 509 5.95 -25.35 2.74
CA HIS A 509 5.75 -25.51 1.30
C HIS A 509 4.27 -25.41 0.91
N LEU A 510 4.01 -25.04 -0.33
CA LEU A 510 2.66 -24.77 -0.84
C LEU A 510 1.65 -25.90 -0.55
N ALA A 511 2.06 -27.17 -0.68
CA ALA A 511 1.15 -28.30 -0.42
C ALA A 511 0.76 -28.39 1.07
N ALA A 512 1.68 -28.10 2.00
CA ALA A 512 1.39 -28.09 3.43
C ALA A 512 0.47 -26.92 3.78
N THR A 513 0.81 -25.70 3.36
CA THR A 513 0.02 -24.50 3.68
C THR A 513 -1.40 -24.55 3.10
N VAL A 514 -1.59 -25.18 1.93
CA VAL A 514 -2.92 -25.44 1.35
C VAL A 514 -3.67 -26.50 2.15
N ALA A 515 -3.01 -27.61 2.53
CA ALA A 515 -3.65 -28.69 3.29
C ALA A 515 -4.09 -28.23 4.71
N GLU A 516 -3.31 -27.36 5.31
CA GLU A 516 -3.60 -26.74 6.61
C GLU A 516 -4.62 -25.60 6.53
N GLY A 517 -4.99 -25.17 5.30
CA GLY A 517 -5.87 -24.02 5.08
C GLY A 517 -5.21 -22.69 5.41
N TYR A 518 -3.88 -22.63 5.44
CA TYR A 518 -3.14 -21.40 5.77
C TYR A 518 -3.00 -20.47 4.55
N TRP A 519 -4.12 -19.96 4.10
CA TRP A 519 -4.27 -19.15 2.89
C TRP A 519 -3.44 -17.85 2.85
N PRO A 520 -3.11 -17.16 3.96
CA PRO A 520 -2.25 -16.00 3.92
C PRO A 520 -0.90 -16.25 3.25
N VAL A 521 -0.27 -17.40 3.53
CA VAL A 521 1.01 -17.78 2.91
C VAL A 521 0.81 -18.49 1.58
N ALA A 522 -0.09 -19.50 1.54
CA ALA A 522 -0.41 -20.22 0.30
C ALA A 522 -0.83 -19.29 -0.84
N GLY A 523 -1.64 -18.27 -0.54
CA GLY A 523 -2.13 -17.31 -1.53
C GLY A 523 -1.00 -16.49 -2.16
N VAL A 524 -0.03 -16.05 -1.37
CA VAL A 524 1.16 -15.34 -1.88
C VAL A 524 1.97 -16.24 -2.81
N ASP A 525 2.25 -17.47 -2.40
CA ASP A 525 2.99 -18.43 -3.23
C ASP A 525 2.25 -18.75 -4.53
N ILE A 526 0.93 -18.93 -4.48
CA ILE A 526 0.09 -19.16 -5.68
C ILE A 526 0.17 -17.96 -6.63
N VAL A 527 0.03 -16.73 -6.12
CA VAL A 527 0.10 -15.50 -6.94
C VAL A 527 1.48 -15.34 -7.57
N LEU A 528 2.56 -15.62 -6.82
CA LEU A 528 3.93 -15.59 -7.35
C LEU A 528 4.14 -16.62 -8.47
N LEU A 529 3.68 -17.86 -8.31
CA LEU A 529 3.79 -18.91 -9.33
C LEU A 529 2.92 -18.61 -10.55
N ALA A 530 1.72 -18.08 -10.35
CA ALA A 530 0.85 -17.62 -11.45
C ALA A 530 1.51 -16.47 -12.22
N GLY A 531 2.06 -15.48 -11.52
CA GLY A 531 2.81 -14.37 -12.10
C GLY A 531 4.05 -14.83 -12.86
N ALA A 532 4.81 -15.79 -12.29
CA ALA A 532 5.96 -16.41 -12.95
C ALA A 532 5.55 -17.11 -14.26
N THR A 533 4.44 -17.84 -14.24
CA THR A 533 3.90 -18.52 -15.43
C THR A 533 3.53 -17.51 -16.51
N VAL A 534 2.83 -16.43 -16.18
CA VAL A 534 2.47 -15.36 -17.13
C VAL A 534 3.71 -14.66 -17.67
N ALA A 535 4.69 -14.35 -16.84
CA ALA A 535 5.94 -13.71 -17.24
C ALA A 535 6.76 -14.62 -18.17
N ALA A 536 6.93 -15.89 -17.82
CA ALA A 536 7.64 -16.87 -18.64
C ALA A 536 6.95 -17.10 -19.99
N TRP A 537 5.62 -17.25 -20.01
CA TRP A 537 4.83 -17.37 -21.24
C TRP A 537 4.97 -16.12 -22.12
N THR A 538 4.93 -14.94 -21.54
CA THR A 538 5.12 -13.67 -22.25
C THR A 538 6.51 -13.62 -22.88
N ALA A 539 7.56 -13.92 -22.11
CA ALA A 539 8.93 -13.96 -22.57
C ALA A 539 9.13 -14.96 -23.74
N TRP A 540 8.58 -16.16 -23.58
CA TRP A 540 8.61 -17.19 -24.62
C TRP A 540 7.92 -16.75 -25.91
N ARG A 541 6.71 -16.19 -25.83
CA ARG A 541 5.97 -15.64 -26.97
C ARG A 541 6.73 -14.52 -27.68
N LEU A 542 7.36 -13.63 -26.92
CA LEU A 542 8.17 -12.54 -27.49
C LEU A 542 9.38 -13.09 -28.25
N ARG A 543 10.07 -14.10 -27.71
CA ARG A 543 11.21 -14.76 -28.39
C ARG A 543 10.78 -15.47 -29.66
N GLN A 544 9.70 -16.25 -29.63
CA GLN A 544 9.17 -16.92 -30.83
C GLN A 544 8.85 -15.93 -31.95
N ARG A 545 8.17 -14.84 -31.63
CA ARG A 545 7.86 -13.79 -32.62
C ARG A 545 9.11 -13.13 -33.17
N ALA A 546 10.15 -12.94 -32.37
CA ALA A 546 11.43 -12.40 -32.83
C ALA A 546 12.15 -13.37 -33.77
N SER A 547 12.18 -14.67 -33.46
CA SER A 547 12.77 -15.73 -34.31
C SER A 547 12.05 -15.86 -35.65
N ALA A 548 10.71 -15.90 -35.63
CA ALA A 548 9.91 -15.98 -36.84
C ALA A 548 10.16 -14.78 -37.79
N ARG A 549 10.29 -13.57 -37.25
CA ARG A 549 10.59 -12.37 -38.03
C ARG A 549 11.99 -12.41 -38.63
N ARG A 550 12.98 -12.91 -37.87
CA ARG A 550 14.36 -13.08 -38.38
C ARG A 550 14.38 -14.07 -39.55
N ALA A 551 13.68 -15.21 -39.39
CA ALA A 551 13.57 -16.21 -40.45
C ALA A 551 12.92 -15.64 -41.74
N ALA A 552 11.82 -14.89 -41.58
CA ALA A 552 11.16 -14.24 -42.74
C ALA A 552 12.05 -13.18 -43.41
N ALA A 553 12.81 -12.38 -42.63
CA ALA A 553 13.74 -11.41 -43.19
C ALA A 553 14.91 -12.06 -43.94
N LEU A 554 15.44 -13.17 -43.44
CA LEU A 554 16.48 -13.95 -44.10
C LEU A 554 15.97 -14.60 -45.41
N ALA A 555 14.77 -15.17 -45.42
CA ALA A 555 14.14 -15.72 -46.61
C ALA A 555 13.95 -14.65 -47.69
N SER A 556 13.41 -13.48 -47.33
CA SER A 556 13.24 -12.35 -48.26
C SER A 556 14.57 -11.84 -48.82
N ALA A 557 15.63 -11.80 -47.97
CA ALA A 557 16.96 -11.40 -48.47
C ALA A 557 17.60 -12.44 -49.40
N TYR A 558 17.31 -13.73 -49.20
CA TYR A 558 17.75 -14.80 -50.06
C TYR A 558 17.04 -14.74 -51.43
N ASP A 559 15.71 -14.55 -51.41
CA ASP A 559 14.92 -14.43 -52.64
C ASP A 559 15.33 -13.22 -53.49
N LEU A 560 15.67 -12.09 -52.88
CA LEU A 560 16.17 -10.91 -53.55
C LEU A 560 17.55 -11.16 -54.24
N ARG A 561 18.44 -11.89 -53.57
CA ARG A 561 19.77 -12.25 -54.14
C ARG A 561 19.68 -13.31 -55.23
N ALA A 562 18.66 -14.16 -55.20
CA ALA A 562 18.40 -15.16 -56.23
C ALA A 562 17.73 -14.58 -57.50
N ALA A 563 17.17 -13.37 -57.39
CA ALA A 563 16.55 -12.63 -58.46
C ALA A 563 17.50 -11.62 -59.16
N GLU A 564 18.68 -11.32 -58.56
CA GLU A 564 19.83 -10.63 -59.20
C GLU A 564 20.72 -11.64 -59.92
#